data_11dc1df61be722e8ad39a81815b1f7eb
#
_entry.id   11dc1df61be722e8ad39a81815b1f7eb
#
_cell.length_a   1.000
_cell.length_b   1.000
_cell.length_c   1.000
_cell.angle_alpha   90.00
_cell.angle_beta   90.00
_cell.angle_gamma   90.00
#
_symmetry.space_group_name_H-M   'P 1'
#
loop_
_entity.id
_entity.type
_entity.pdbx_description
1 polymer ?
#
loop_
_entity_poly.entity_id
_entity_poly.type
_entity_poly.pdbx_seq_one_letter_code
_entity_poly.pdbx_strand_id
1 'polypeptide(L)'
;IETNVIVGRSITIDELMEDGYKAVFVGSGAGLPRFLNIPGENHLGVYSANEFLTRVNLMKGYKFPECPTPVKVGKKVAVVGAGNVAMDAARTAKRLGAEEVYIVYRRSEEEAPARLEELHHAKEEGIIFKFLNNPAAIKADENGWVSSMEVIKQELGEPDASGRRSP
;
A
#
# COMPACT_ATOMS: atom_id res chain seq x y z
N ILE A 1 11.55 -23.54 -12.69
CA ILE A 1 11.79 -22.21 -12.07
C ILE A 1 13.23 -22.17 -11.62
N GLU A 2 13.95 -21.19 -12.09
CA GLU A 2 15.30 -20.88 -11.65
C GLU A 2 15.27 -19.71 -10.67
N THR A 3 15.89 -19.90 -9.52
CA THR A 3 15.97 -18.90 -8.45
C THR A 3 17.37 -18.31 -8.36
N ASN A 4 17.50 -17.16 -7.69
CA ASN A 4 18.78 -16.45 -7.51
C ASN A 4 19.41 -15.96 -8.82
N VAL A 5 18.61 -15.77 -9.87
CA VAL A 5 19.02 -15.18 -11.14
C VAL A 5 18.50 -13.75 -11.21
N ILE A 6 19.41 -12.80 -11.42
CA ILE A 6 19.08 -11.39 -11.55
C ILE A 6 19.30 -11.00 -13.00
N VAL A 7 18.21 -10.88 -13.77
CA VAL A 7 18.26 -10.44 -15.17
C VAL A 7 18.85 -9.02 -15.25
N GLY A 8 19.82 -8.84 -16.12
CA GLY A 8 20.62 -7.63 -16.25
C GLY A 8 21.90 -7.60 -15.38
N ARG A 9 22.09 -8.64 -14.53
CA ARG A 9 23.29 -8.82 -13.70
C ARG A 9 23.91 -10.20 -13.85
N SER A 10 23.14 -11.26 -13.59
CA SER A 10 23.61 -12.64 -13.72
C SER A 10 23.48 -13.16 -15.14
N ILE A 11 22.50 -12.68 -15.85
CA ILE A 11 22.21 -12.97 -17.26
C ILE A 11 21.54 -11.75 -17.89
N THR A 12 21.89 -11.45 -19.11
CA THR A 12 21.28 -10.37 -19.90
C THR A 12 20.09 -10.88 -20.71
N ILE A 13 19.28 -9.99 -21.26
CA ILE A 13 18.20 -10.36 -22.18
C ILE A 13 18.78 -10.93 -23.48
N ASP A 14 19.89 -10.39 -23.97
CA ASP A 14 20.54 -10.85 -25.18
C ASP A 14 21.05 -12.29 -25.04
N GLU A 15 21.70 -12.60 -23.92
CA GLU A 15 22.12 -13.98 -23.60
C GLU A 15 20.92 -14.94 -23.51
N LEU A 16 19.78 -14.52 -22.96
CA LEU A 16 18.56 -15.34 -22.97
C LEU A 16 18.07 -15.62 -24.40
N MET A 17 18.14 -14.63 -25.29
CA MET A 17 17.76 -14.83 -26.68
C MET A 17 18.74 -15.73 -27.43
N GLU A 18 20.05 -15.63 -27.14
CA GLU A 18 21.09 -16.51 -27.66
C GLU A 18 20.91 -17.97 -27.18
N ASP A 19 20.49 -18.17 -25.93
CA ASP A 19 20.14 -19.47 -25.36
C ASP A 19 18.89 -20.11 -25.98
N GLY A 20 18.25 -19.43 -26.93
CA GLY A 20 17.15 -19.95 -27.73
C GLY A 20 15.75 -19.54 -27.27
N TYR A 21 15.61 -18.71 -26.24
CA TYR A 21 14.31 -18.11 -25.89
C TYR A 21 13.83 -17.23 -27.04
N LYS A 22 12.55 -17.22 -27.32
CA LYS A 22 11.94 -16.46 -28.41
C LYS A 22 11.23 -15.19 -27.96
N ALA A 23 10.95 -15.09 -26.67
CA ALA A 23 10.35 -13.93 -26.04
C ALA A 23 10.69 -13.87 -24.55
N VAL A 24 10.71 -12.67 -23.99
CA VAL A 24 10.88 -12.42 -22.56
C VAL A 24 9.68 -11.65 -22.04
N PHE A 25 9.00 -12.20 -21.04
CA PHE A 25 7.93 -11.51 -20.33
C PHE A 25 8.48 -10.87 -19.06
N VAL A 26 8.35 -9.54 -18.96
CA VAL A 26 8.79 -8.79 -17.78
C VAL A 26 7.63 -8.66 -16.80
N GLY A 27 7.68 -9.43 -15.73
CA GLY A 27 6.66 -9.48 -14.68
C GLY A 27 7.21 -9.14 -13.29
N SER A 28 8.12 -8.16 -13.20
CA SER A 28 8.83 -7.82 -11.95
C SER A 28 7.98 -7.08 -10.91
N GLY A 29 6.80 -6.63 -11.27
CA GLY A 29 5.91 -5.85 -10.41
C GLY A 29 6.40 -4.43 -10.14
N ALA A 30 5.69 -3.71 -9.27
CA ALA A 30 6.00 -2.34 -8.84
C ALA A 30 6.62 -2.36 -7.44
N GLY A 31 7.92 -2.67 -7.35
CA GLY A 31 8.63 -2.81 -6.08
C GLY A 31 8.93 -1.49 -5.37
N LEU A 32 8.99 -0.36 -6.09
CA LEU A 32 9.31 0.93 -5.50
C LEU A 32 8.05 1.59 -4.91
N PRO A 33 8.07 1.95 -3.60
CA PRO A 33 6.96 2.65 -2.98
C PRO A 33 6.85 4.08 -3.51
N ARG A 34 5.63 4.60 -3.52
CA ARG A 34 5.37 6.03 -3.74
C ARG A 34 5.10 6.69 -2.40
N PHE A 35 5.93 7.68 -2.07
CA PHE A 35 5.74 8.51 -0.90
C PHE A 35 4.84 9.71 -1.23
N LEU A 36 4.15 10.22 -0.21
CA LEU A 36 3.28 11.39 -0.34
C LEU A 36 4.08 12.69 -0.36
N ASN A 37 5.32 12.66 0.15
CA ASN A 37 6.19 13.82 0.39
C ASN A 37 5.56 14.87 1.31
N ILE A 38 4.91 14.39 2.38
CA ILE A 38 4.31 15.21 3.43
C ILE A 38 5.13 15.15 4.72
N PRO A 39 5.06 16.17 5.58
CA PRO A 39 5.73 16.13 6.88
C PRO A 39 5.32 14.92 7.71
N GLY A 40 6.30 14.24 8.29
CA GLY A 40 6.11 13.13 9.21
C GLY A 40 6.01 11.73 8.59
N GLU A 41 6.21 11.57 7.30
CA GLU A 41 6.21 10.23 6.65
C GLU A 41 7.28 9.27 7.17
N ASN A 42 8.31 9.79 7.84
CA ASN A 42 9.41 9.02 8.41
C ASN A 42 9.26 8.73 9.91
N HIS A 43 8.12 9.03 10.51
CA HIS A 43 7.86 8.67 11.90
C HIS A 43 7.74 7.16 12.09
N LEU A 44 8.05 6.69 13.30
CA LEU A 44 7.88 5.29 13.67
C LEU A 44 6.40 4.88 13.52
N GLY A 45 6.17 3.71 12.92
CA GLY A 45 4.83 3.21 12.65
C GLY A 45 4.24 3.67 11.31
N VAL A 46 4.97 4.46 10.53
CA VAL A 46 4.62 4.77 9.14
C VAL A 46 5.36 3.79 8.22
N TYR A 47 4.61 3.12 7.37
CA TYR A 47 5.12 2.13 6.42
C TYR A 47 4.62 2.42 5.02
N SER A 48 5.41 2.10 4.01
CA SER A 48 4.82 1.89 2.69
C SER A 48 3.99 0.60 2.70
N ALA A 49 2.94 0.54 1.89
CA ALA A 49 2.13 -0.68 1.79
C ALA A 49 2.97 -1.88 1.34
N ASN A 50 3.94 -1.67 0.44
CA ASN A 50 4.84 -2.72 -0.01
C ASN A 50 5.71 -3.26 1.14
N GLU A 51 6.27 -2.39 1.96
CA GLU A 51 7.05 -2.81 3.13
C GLU A 51 6.18 -3.60 4.11
N PHE A 52 5.02 -3.05 4.45
CA PHE A 52 4.10 -3.71 5.39
C PHE A 52 3.68 -5.09 4.89
N LEU A 53 3.20 -5.20 3.66
CA LEU A 53 2.77 -6.48 3.08
C LEU A 53 3.92 -7.47 2.89
N THR A 54 5.11 -7.01 2.54
CA THR A 54 6.30 -7.86 2.45
C THR A 54 6.67 -8.44 3.81
N ARG A 55 6.71 -7.60 4.85
CA ARG A 55 6.98 -8.04 6.22
C ARG A 55 5.95 -9.06 6.71
N VAL A 56 4.68 -8.81 6.46
CA VAL A 56 3.62 -9.71 6.90
C VAL A 56 3.62 -11.02 6.12
N ASN A 57 3.54 -10.95 4.79
CA ASN A 57 3.28 -12.11 3.95
C ASN A 57 4.57 -12.88 3.62
N LEU A 58 5.57 -12.24 3.05
CA LEU A 58 6.80 -12.90 2.61
C LEU A 58 7.68 -13.27 3.79
N MET A 59 7.88 -12.36 4.73
CA MET A 59 8.72 -12.56 5.91
C MET A 59 7.96 -13.15 7.10
N LYS A 60 6.68 -13.48 6.92
CA LYS A 60 5.83 -14.15 7.91
C LYS A 60 5.77 -13.42 9.27
N GLY A 61 5.72 -12.07 9.23
CA GLY A 61 5.68 -11.25 10.45
C GLY A 61 4.54 -11.59 11.42
N TYR A 62 3.46 -12.17 10.90
CA TYR A 62 2.34 -12.70 11.71
C TYR A 62 2.74 -13.89 12.62
N LYS A 63 3.92 -14.48 12.41
CA LYS A 63 4.47 -15.57 13.23
C LYS A 63 5.56 -15.10 14.21
N PHE A 64 5.70 -13.81 14.41
CA PHE A 64 6.65 -13.31 15.42
C PHE A 64 6.28 -13.87 16.82
N PRO A 65 7.25 -14.36 17.65
CA PRO A 65 8.72 -14.34 17.47
C PRO A 65 9.31 -15.55 16.74
N GLU A 66 8.54 -16.53 16.30
CA GLU A 66 9.05 -17.69 15.53
C GLU A 66 9.80 -17.22 14.26
N CYS A 67 9.27 -16.22 13.58
CA CYS A 67 9.94 -15.52 12.49
C CYS A 67 10.48 -14.19 13.02
N PRO A 68 11.75 -13.83 12.74
CA PRO A 68 12.41 -12.71 13.39
C PRO A 68 12.04 -11.32 12.83
N THR A 69 10.94 -11.21 12.11
CA THR A 69 10.47 -9.94 11.54
C THR A 69 9.27 -9.44 12.32
N PRO A 70 9.46 -8.50 13.27
CA PRO A 70 8.32 -7.91 13.98
C PRO A 70 7.52 -6.98 13.08
N VAL A 71 6.20 -7.06 13.19
CA VAL A 71 5.28 -6.09 12.60
C VAL A 71 4.42 -5.53 13.72
N LYS A 72 4.56 -4.24 13.99
CA LYS A 72 3.72 -3.57 14.99
C LYS A 72 2.52 -2.96 14.28
N VAL A 73 1.35 -3.47 14.60
CA VAL A 73 0.07 -2.91 14.13
C VAL A 73 -0.56 -2.14 15.30
N GLY A 74 -0.91 -0.88 15.06
CA GLY A 74 -1.60 -0.07 16.05
C GLY A 74 -3.07 -0.47 16.19
N LYS A 75 -3.71 -0.02 17.27
CA LYS A 75 -5.17 -0.19 17.44
C LYS A 75 -5.96 0.50 16.34
N LYS A 76 -5.50 1.67 15.91
CA LYS A 76 -6.06 2.42 14.78
C LYS A 76 -5.04 2.51 13.68
N VAL A 77 -5.43 2.14 12.48
CA VAL A 77 -4.56 2.14 11.29
C VAL A 77 -5.21 2.97 10.20
N ALA A 78 -4.46 3.85 9.59
CA ALA A 78 -4.88 4.57 8.39
C ALA A 78 -4.05 4.09 7.19
N VAL A 79 -4.72 3.71 6.13
CA VAL A 79 -4.11 3.34 4.85
C VAL A 79 -4.46 4.41 3.82
N VAL A 80 -3.46 5.01 3.22
CA VAL A 80 -3.64 6.08 2.24
C VAL A 80 -3.67 5.51 0.83
N GLY A 81 -4.76 5.76 0.14
CA GLY A 81 -5.00 5.26 -1.21
C GLY A 81 -6.23 4.37 -1.29
N ALA A 82 -6.70 4.10 -2.51
CA ALA A 82 -7.88 3.27 -2.77
C ALA A 82 -7.65 2.28 -3.93
N GLY A 83 -6.41 1.88 -4.19
CA GLY A 83 -6.09 0.79 -5.12
C GLY A 83 -6.12 -0.59 -4.46
N ASN A 84 -5.97 -1.66 -5.24
CA ASN A 84 -5.98 -3.03 -4.72
C ASN A 84 -4.96 -3.25 -3.59
N VAL A 85 -3.75 -2.69 -3.73
CA VAL A 85 -2.70 -2.79 -2.69
C VAL A 85 -3.13 -2.12 -1.38
N ALA A 86 -3.88 -1.01 -1.46
CA ALA A 86 -4.42 -0.37 -0.26
C ALA A 86 -5.50 -1.25 0.41
N MET A 87 -6.35 -1.91 -0.38
CA MET A 87 -7.33 -2.87 0.15
C MET A 87 -6.62 -4.03 0.85
N ASP A 88 -5.59 -4.61 0.22
CA ASP A 88 -4.79 -5.69 0.80
C ASP A 88 -4.13 -5.25 2.12
N ALA A 89 -3.53 -4.06 2.15
CA ALA A 89 -2.88 -3.55 3.36
C ALA A 89 -3.89 -3.31 4.49
N ALA A 90 -5.05 -2.73 4.18
CA ALA A 90 -6.09 -2.46 5.17
C ALA A 90 -6.67 -3.76 5.76
N ARG A 91 -7.03 -4.70 4.91
CA ARG A 91 -7.56 -6.01 5.33
C ARG A 91 -6.52 -6.80 6.12
N THR A 92 -5.26 -6.74 5.70
CA THR A 92 -4.14 -7.37 6.44
C THR A 92 -3.97 -6.75 7.82
N ALA A 93 -4.00 -5.41 7.95
CA ALA A 93 -3.92 -4.74 9.24
C ALA A 93 -5.11 -5.13 10.15
N LYS A 94 -6.32 -5.21 9.59
CA LYS A 94 -7.51 -5.65 10.32
C LYS A 94 -7.35 -7.07 10.87
N ARG A 95 -6.89 -7.99 10.04
CA ARG A 95 -6.66 -9.41 10.41
C ARG A 95 -5.53 -9.59 11.42
N LEU A 96 -4.58 -8.66 11.47
CA LEU A 96 -3.52 -8.62 12.49
C LEU A 96 -3.97 -8.01 13.82
N GLY A 97 -5.24 -7.62 13.96
CA GLY A 97 -5.83 -7.21 15.23
C GLY A 97 -6.03 -5.70 15.40
N ALA A 98 -5.93 -4.90 14.35
CA ALA A 98 -6.32 -3.50 14.43
C ALA A 98 -7.82 -3.38 14.75
N GLU A 99 -8.16 -2.56 15.75
CA GLU A 99 -9.55 -2.34 16.18
C GLU A 99 -10.32 -1.55 15.11
N GLU A 100 -9.71 -0.47 14.61
CA GLU A 100 -10.24 0.39 13.56
C GLU A 100 -9.23 0.54 12.42
N VAL A 101 -9.68 0.32 11.19
CA VAL A 101 -8.85 0.53 10.00
C VAL A 101 -9.57 1.48 9.05
N TYR A 102 -8.87 2.50 8.63
CA TYR A 102 -9.36 3.54 7.74
C TYR A 102 -8.67 3.48 6.39
N ILE A 103 -9.43 3.55 5.31
CA ILE A 103 -8.95 3.94 3.99
C ILE A 103 -9.14 5.44 3.86
N VAL A 104 -8.06 6.16 3.62
CA VAL A 104 -8.05 7.61 3.38
C VAL A 104 -7.75 7.86 1.91
N TYR A 105 -8.69 8.45 1.20
CA TYR A 105 -8.58 8.64 -0.24
C TYR A 105 -9.05 10.03 -0.68
N ARG A 106 -8.24 10.68 -1.51
CA ARG A 106 -8.47 12.08 -1.92
C ARG A 106 -9.66 12.28 -2.87
N ARG A 107 -10.13 11.21 -3.53
CA ARG A 107 -11.27 11.25 -4.44
C ARG A 107 -12.48 10.54 -3.82
N SER A 108 -13.57 10.41 -4.59
CA SER A 108 -14.75 9.65 -4.16
C SER A 108 -14.57 8.14 -4.39
N GLU A 109 -15.58 7.39 -4.00
CA GLU A 109 -15.62 5.94 -4.22
C GLU A 109 -15.65 5.60 -5.72
N GLU A 110 -16.33 6.40 -6.52
CA GLU A 110 -16.45 6.20 -7.97
C GLU A 110 -15.10 6.25 -8.69
N GLU A 111 -14.18 7.08 -8.22
CA GLU A 111 -12.84 7.19 -8.76
C GLU A 111 -11.82 6.22 -8.14
N ALA A 112 -12.26 5.35 -7.22
CA ALA A 112 -11.38 4.38 -6.60
C ALA A 112 -10.86 3.37 -7.64
N PRO A 113 -9.53 3.21 -7.79
CA PRO A 113 -8.97 2.33 -8.81
C PRO A 113 -8.96 0.85 -8.41
N ALA A 114 -9.40 0.50 -7.22
CA ALA A 114 -9.55 -0.88 -6.80
C ALA A 114 -10.71 -1.57 -7.53
N ARG A 115 -10.63 -2.87 -7.67
CA ARG A 115 -11.75 -3.67 -8.16
C ARG A 115 -12.94 -3.55 -7.21
N LEU A 116 -14.15 -3.53 -7.76
CA LEU A 116 -15.37 -3.43 -6.94
C LEU A 116 -15.48 -4.54 -5.89
N GLU A 117 -15.07 -5.74 -6.25
CA GLU A 117 -15.03 -6.90 -5.34
C GLU A 117 -14.11 -6.63 -4.12
N GLU A 118 -12.94 -6.03 -4.34
CA GLU A 118 -12.00 -5.72 -3.26
C GLU A 118 -12.53 -4.62 -2.34
N LEU A 119 -13.21 -3.62 -2.89
CA LEU A 119 -13.91 -2.60 -2.10
C LEU A 119 -15.03 -3.23 -1.26
N HIS A 120 -15.79 -4.16 -1.85
CA HIS A 120 -16.87 -4.87 -1.16
C HIS A 120 -16.33 -5.69 0.00
N HIS A 121 -15.32 -6.52 -0.24
CA HIS A 121 -14.67 -7.32 0.81
C HIS A 121 -14.09 -6.46 1.92
N ALA A 122 -13.48 -5.33 1.58
CA ALA A 122 -12.97 -4.41 2.60
C ALA A 122 -14.09 -3.83 3.47
N LYS A 123 -15.23 -3.47 2.89
CA LYS A 123 -16.41 -3.00 3.64
C LYS A 123 -17.00 -4.10 4.52
N GLU A 124 -17.10 -5.32 4.03
CA GLU A 124 -17.59 -6.48 4.80
C GLU A 124 -16.70 -6.79 6.01
N GLU A 125 -15.37 -6.61 5.88
CA GLU A 125 -14.42 -6.76 6.98
C GLU A 125 -14.42 -5.56 7.97
N GLY A 126 -15.29 -4.57 7.75
CA GLY A 126 -15.46 -3.43 8.66
C GLY A 126 -14.40 -2.35 8.48
N ILE A 127 -13.79 -2.23 7.30
CA ILE A 127 -12.89 -1.13 6.95
C ILE A 127 -13.70 0.16 6.77
N ILE A 128 -13.26 1.24 7.37
CA ILE A 128 -13.93 2.54 7.35
C ILE A 128 -13.33 3.41 6.24
N PHE A 129 -14.16 3.85 5.31
CA PHE A 129 -13.71 4.68 4.18
C PHE A 129 -13.86 6.17 4.49
N LYS A 130 -12.80 6.93 4.29
CA LYS A 130 -12.70 8.38 4.38
C LYS A 130 -12.37 8.93 3.00
N PHE A 131 -13.38 8.98 2.14
CA PHE A 131 -13.28 9.59 0.81
C PHE A 131 -13.19 11.11 0.91
N LEU A 132 -12.68 11.74 -0.14
CA LEU A 132 -12.49 13.20 -0.24
C LEU A 132 -11.61 13.76 0.89
N ASN A 133 -10.65 12.97 1.34
CA ASN A 133 -9.68 13.35 2.35
C ASN A 133 -8.26 13.15 1.82
N ASN A 134 -7.47 14.22 1.78
CA ASN A 134 -6.08 14.17 1.34
C ASN A 134 -5.15 14.39 2.54
N PRO A 135 -4.23 13.47 2.83
CA PRO A 135 -3.26 13.67 3.90
C PRO A 135 -2.40 14.91 3.67
N ALA A 136 -2.19 15.69 4.72
CA ALA A 136 -1.38 16.90 4.71
C ALA A 136 -0.14 16.79 5.60
N ALA A 137 -0.26 16.11 6.74
CA ALA A 137 0.86 15.87 7.65
C ALA A 137 0.58 14.67 8.55
N ILE A 138 1.64 14.03 9.00
CA ILE A 138 1.61 12.95 10.00
C ILE A 138 2.29 13.49 11.25
N LYS A 139 1.66 13.34 12.42
CA LYS A 139 2.18 13.77 13.71
C LYS A 139 2.61 12.57 14.54
N ALA A 140 3.66 12.75 15.31
CA ALA A 140 4.16 11.76 16.26
C ALA A 140 3.85 12.17 17.70
N ASP A 141 3.92 11.19 18.58
CA ASP A 141 4.00 11.38 20.03
C ASP A 141 5.42 11.77 20.46
N GLU A 142 5.63 11.90 21.77
CA GLU A 142 6.93 12.22 22.38
C GLU A 142 8.02 11.18 22.13
N ASN A 143 7.64 9.95 21.79
CA ASN A 143 8.54 8.84 21.48
C ASN A 143 8.81 8.69 19.98
N GLY A 144 8.29 9.58 19.15
CA GLY A 144 8.44 9.56 17.70
C GLY A 144 7.51 8.57 16.98
N TRP A 145 6.52 7.98 17.67
CA TRP A 145 5.52 7.12 17.05
C TRP A 145 4.35 7.91 16.50
N VAL A 146 3.87 7.50 15.33
CA VAL A 146 2.68 8.12 14.73
C VAL A 146 1.51 8.12 15.71
N SER A 147 0.91 9.29 15.91
CA SER A 147 -0.21 9.53 16.82
C SER A 147 -1.46 10.01 16.10
N SER A 148 -1.31 10.79 15.05
CA SER A 148 -2.43 11.31 14.26
C SER A 148 -2.00 11.70 12.85
N MET A 149 -2.98 11.86 11.97
CA MET A 149 -2.80 12.35 10.59
C MET A 149 -3.74 13.53 10.36
N GLU A 150 -3.19 14.62 9.88
CA GLU A 150 -3.98 15.76 9.39
C GLU A 150 -4.40 15.52 7.96
N VAL A 151 -5.66 15.81 7.68
CA VAL A 151 -6.23 15.66 6.34
C VAL A 151 -6.94 16.94 5.91
N ILE A 152 -6.88 17.24 4.62
CA ILE A 152 -7.64 18.30 3.97
C ILE A 152 -8.85 17.65 3.34
N LYS A 153 -10.06 18.13 3.68
CA LYS A 153 -11.27 17.77 2.96
C LYS A 153 -11.25 18.41 1.58
N GLN A 154 -11.63 17.63 0.60
CA GLN A 154 -11.60 18.04 -0.80
C GLN A 154 -13.00 17.93 -1.44
N GLU A 155 -13.19 18.71 -2.46
CA GLU A 155 -14.32 18.61 -3.38
C GLU A 155 -13.77 18.26 -4.77
N LEU A 156 -14.52 17.46 -5.52
CA LEU A 156 -14.13 17.10 -6.88
C LEU A 156 -14.49 18.21 -7.86
N GLY A 157 -13.53 18.59 -8.69
CA GLY A 157 -13.76 19.48 -9.81
C GLY A 157 -14.44 18.76 -11.00
N GLU A 158 -14.50 19.46 -12.13
CA GLU A 158 -15.02 18.92 -13.37
C GLU A 158 -14.16 17.74 -13.88
N PRO A 159 -14.76 16.80 -14.61
CA PRO A 159 -14.03 15.70 -15.23
C PRO A 159 -12.97 16.20 -16.21
N ASP A 160 -11.79 15.60 -16.16
CA ASP A 160 -10.75 15.81 -17.17
C ASP A 160 -11.06 15.07 -18.49
N ALA A 161 -10.17 15.19 -19.48
CA ALA A 161 -10.34 14.52 -20.78
C ALA A 161 -10.44 12.99 -20.71
N SER A 162 -10.05 12.37 -19.60
CA SER A 162 -10.20 10.93 -19.33
C SER A 162 -11.49 10.58 -18.58
N GLY A 163 -12.34 11.58 -18.28
CA GLY A 163 -13.55 11.44 -17.50
C GLY A 163 -13.31 11.33 -15.98
N ARG A 164 -12.09 11.50 -15.50
CA ARG A 164 -11.74 11.43 -14.08
C ARG A 164 -11.79 12.81 -13.45
N ARG A 165 -12.47 12.89 -12.30
CA ARG A 165 -12.48 14.11 -11.50
C ARG A 165 -11.26 14.17 -10.60
N SER A 166 -10.64 15.34 -10.56
CA SER A 166 -9.54 15.65 -9.64
C SER A 166 -10.02 16.59 -8.54
N PRO A 167 -9.53 16.41 -7.31
CA PRO A 167 -9.80 17.34 -6.23
C PRO A 167 -8.96 18.60 -6.37
#